data_867ebd7b60267adc7a82cd144821216b
#
_entry.id   867ebd7b60267adc7a82cd144821216b
#
_cell.length_a   1.000
_cell.length_b   1.000
_cell.length_c   1.000
_cell.angle_alpha   90.00
_cell.angle_beta   90.00
_cell.angle_gamma   90.00
#
_symmetry.space_group_name_H-M   'P 1'
#
loop_
_entity.id
_entity.type
_entity.pdbx_description
1 polymer ?
#
loop_
_entity_poly.entity_id
_entity_poly.type
_entity_poly.pdbx_seq_one_letter_code
_entity_poly.pdbx_strand_id
1 'polypeptide(L)'
;MTPEDLIAHYELEPIPREGGRFRQTWAGPDRGDGRPEGTAIVALLTTEPGDYSALHRLPGDEIWHYHLGDPLRMLLLAPDGSSRVVVLGPDVLAGQHVQYVVPAGTWMGARVLGGGSGGGSGGDGSGGGGGWTLFGCTMAPGFTFEGYEHGDAAELAPLYPDRAVEIGELGRA
;
A
#
# COMPACT_ATOMS: atom_id res chain seq x y z
N MET A 1 -10.55 -9.67 -15.90
CA MET A 1 -10.40 -8.43 -15.10
C MET A 1 -8.95 -8.04 -15.16
N THR A 2 -8.65 -6.86 -15.70
CA THR A 2 -7.30 -6.34 -15.86
C THR A 2 -7.13 -5.08 -15.01
N PRO A 3 -5.90 -4.59 -14.78
CA PRO A 3 -5.67 -3.29 -14.15
C PRO A 3 -6.44 -2.14 -14.81
N GLU A 4 -6.49 -2.13 -16.16
CA GLU A 4 -7.18 -1.11 -16.93
C GLU A 4 -8.70 -1.13 -16.69
N ASP A 5 -9.30 -2.34 -16.56
CA ASP A 5 -10.71 -2.50 -16.20
C ASP A 5 -11.01 -1.86 -14.84
N LEU A 6 -10.11 -2.09 -13.86
CA LEU A 6 -10.25 -1.55 -12.50
C LEU A 6 -10.05 -0.03 -12.46
N ILE A 7 -9.03 0.46 -13.18
CA ILE A 7 -8.78 1.90 -13.30
C ILE A 7 -9.99 2.61 -13.88
N ALA A 8 -10.56 2.07 -14.95
CA ALA A 8 -11.75 2.64 -15.58
C ALA A 8 -13.00 2.54 -14.69
N HIS A 9 -13.21 1.38 -14.03
CA HIS A 9 -14.40 1.13 -13.21
C HIS A 9 -14.45 2.03 -11.96
N TYR A 10 -13.31 2.19 -11.26
CA TYR A 10 -13.23 3.00 -10.05
C TYR A 10 -12.79 4.45 -10.32
N GLU A 11 -12.50 4.81 -11.58
CA GLU A 11 -11.94 6.12 -11.95
C GLU A 11 -10.66 6.42 -11.14
N LEU A 12 -9.73 5.44 -11.08
CA LEU A 12 -8.52 5.56 -10.27
C LEU A 12 -7.55 6.58 -10.86
N GLU A 13 -7.08 7.50 -10.03
CA GLU A 13 -6.08 8.51 -10.37
C GLU A 13 -4.72 8.21 -9.71
N PRO A 14 -3.59 8.65 -10.29
CA PRO A 14 -2.27 8.46 -9.67
C PRO A 14 -2.20 9.08 -8.28
N ILE A 15 -1.56 8.38 -7.34
CA ILE A 15 -1.22 8.95 -6.03
C ILE A 15 0.05 9.79 -6.18
N PRO A 16 -0.01 11.12 -5.94
CA PRO A 16 1.17 11.98 -6.05
C PRO A 16 2.28 11.54 -5.11
N ARG A 17 3.53 11.47 -5.60
CA ARG A 17 4.76 11.12 -4.88
C ARG A 17 4.83 9.68 -4.38
N GLU A 18 3.76 9.13 -3.85
CA GLU A 18 3.73 7.78 -3.29
C GLU A 18 3.80 6.71 -4.39
N GLY A 19 3.00 6.86 -5.44
CA GLY A 19 2.85 5.87 -6.51
C GLY A 19 1.60 5.02 -6.34
N GLY A 20 1.33 4.18 -7.35
CA GLY A 20 0.03 3.52 -7.45
C GLY A 20 -1.09 4.45 -7.90
N ARG A 21 -2.30 3.95 -7.83
CA ARG A 21 -3.52 4.68 -8.20
C ARG A 21 -4.58 4.50 -7.13
N PHE A 22 -5.44 5.50 -6.94
CA PHE A 22 -6.47 5.48 -5.92
C PHE A 22 -7.73 6.23 -6.31
N ARG A 23 -8.80 5.96 -5.57
CA ARG A 23 -10.01 6.78 -5.50
C ARG A 23 -10.42 6.89 -4.04
N GLN A 24 -10.65 8.11 -3.55
CA GLN A 24 -11.30 8.30 -2.26
C GLN A 24 -12.79 7.96 -2.40
N THR A 25 -13.22 6.93 -1.67
CA THR A 25 -14.60 6.45 -1.72
C THR A 25 -15.46 7.03 -0.60
N TRP A 26 -14.81 7.51 0.46
CA TRP A 26 -15.50 8.13 1.58
C TRP A 26 -14.61 9.13 2.32
N ALA A 27 -15.23 10.23 2.75
CA ALA A 27 -14.70 11.13 3.76
C ALA A 27 -15.83 11.49 4.72
N GLY A 28 -15.57 11.32 6.01
CA GLY A 28 -16.50 11.74 7.08
C GLY A 28 -16.61 13.25 7.21
N PRO A 29 -17.50 13.75 8.09
CA PRO A 29 -17.58 15.16 8.42
C PRO A 29 -16.25 15.73 8.92
N ASP A 30 -16.04 17.04 8.75
CA ASP A 30 -14.89 17.74 9.33
C ASP A 30 -15.00 17.75 10.86
N ARG A 31 -13.92 17.44 11.56
CA ARG A 31 -13.84 17.41 13.03
C ARG A 31 -13.69 18.80 13.64
N GLY A 32 -13.50 19.84 12.82
CA GLY A 32 -13.19 21.19 13.28
C GLY A 32 -11.70 21.49 13.44
N ASP A 33 -10.84 20.52 13.16
CA ASP A 33 -9.38 20.66 13.15
C ASP A 33 -8.78 20.57 11.72
N GLY A 34 -9.63 20.66 10.70
CA GLY A 34 -9.24 20.55 9.29
C GLY A 34 -9.07 19.10 8.82
N ARG A 35 -9.40 18.10 9.65
CA ARG A 35 -9.37 16.68 9.29
C ARG A 35 -10.77 16.07 9.30
N PRO A 36 -11.10 15.21 8.34
CA PRO A 36 -12.35 14.45 8.43
C PRO A 36 -12.30 13.44 9.59
N GLU A 37 -13.47 13.07 10.09
CA GLU A 37 -13.60 12.02 11.12
C GLU A 37 -12.96 10.70 10.67
N GLY A 38 -13.02 10.41 9.37
CA GLY A 38 -12.35 9.27 8.76
C GLY A 38 -12.33 9.41 7.24
N THR A 39 -11.48 8.63 6.61
CA THR A 39 -11.40 8.49 5.15
C THR A 39 -11.26 7.04 4.75
N ALA A 40 -11.76 6.69 3.57
CA ALA A 40 -11.52 5.42 2.93
C ALA A 40 -11.16 5.60 1.45
N ILE A 41 -10.23 4.79 0.99
CA ILE A 41 -9.83 4.72 -0.41
C ILE A 41 -9.91 3.29 -0.94
N VAL A 42 -10.09 3.17 -2.25
CA VAL A 42 -9.73 2.00 -3.03
C VAL A 42 -8.47 2.35 -3.80
N ALA A 43 -7.50 1.44 -3.82
CA ALA A 43 -6.20 1.64 -4.46
C ALA A 43 -5.75 0.42 -5.25
N LEU A 44 -4.87 0.65 -6.23
CA LEU A 44 -4.33 -0.35 -7.12
C LEU A 44 -2.83 -0.17 -7.27
N LEU A 45 -2.10 -1.27 -7.12
CA LEU A 45 -0.70 -1.40 -7.50
C LEU A 45 -0.55 -2.53 -8.52
N THR A 46 0.44 -2.41 -9.39
CA THR A 46 0.77 -3.42 -10.40
C THR A 46 2.25 -3.87 -10.28
N THR A 47 2.63 -4.89 -11.04
CA THR A 47 4.04 -5.30 -11.15
C THR A 47 4.83 -4.51 -12.19
N GLU A 48 4.22 -3.48 -12.80
CA GLU A 48 4.92 -2.62 -13.75
C GLU A 48 6.14 -1.95 -13.09
N PRO A 49 7.24 -1.76 -13.82
CA PRO A 49 8.42 -1.10 -13.29
C PRO A 49 8.10 0.29 -12.73
N GLY A 50 8.44 0.52 -11.46
CA GLY A 50 8.20 1.79 -10.78
C GLY A 50 6.79 1.95 -10.19
N ASP A 51 5.91 0.95 -10.32
CA ASP A 51 4.59 0.97 -9.69
C ASP A 51 4.62 0.26 -8.32
N TYR A 52 4.80 1.03 -7.28
CA TYR A 52 4.82 0.60 -5.88
C TYR A 52 4.42 1.76 -4.98
N SER A 53 3.92 1.48 -3.78
CA SER A 53 3.73 2.48 -2.73
C SER A 53 5.08 2.79 -2.10
N ALA A 54 5.61 3.99 -2.35
CA ALA A 54 6.89 4.44 -1.83
C ALA A 54 6.86 4.55 -0.30
N LEU A 55 8.03 4.46 0.31
CA LEU A 55 8.15 4.64 1.76
C LEU A 55 7.57 5.99 2.19
N HIS A 56 6.61 5.94 3.09
CA HIS A 56 5.96 7.09 3.69
C HIS A 56 5.50 6.77 5.10
N ARG A 57 5.18 7.79 5.89
CA ARG A 57 4.56 7.63 7.19
C ARG A 57 3.44 8.63 7.41
N LEU A 58 2.52 8.28 8.29
CA LEU A 58 1.33 9.07 8.61
C LEU A 58 1.25 9.30 10.12
N PRO A 59 0.62 10.40 10.57
CA PRO A 59 0.51 10.73 11.98
C PRO A 59 -0.61 9.96 12.71
N GLY A 60 -1.40 9.17 12.01
CA GLY A 60 -2.47 8.32 12.53
C GLY A 60 -2.30 6.87 12.08
N ASP A 61 -3.02 5.97 12.73
CA ASP A 61 -3.08 4.58 12.31
C ASP A 61 -3.75 4.47 10.94
N GLU A 62 -3.17 3.66 10.07
CA GLU A 62 -3.75 3.33 8.77
C GLU A 62 -4.08 1.84 8.72
N ILE A 63 -5.30 1.53 8.29
CA ILE A 63 -5.75 0.14 8.14
C ILE A 63 -5.77 -0.22 6.67
N TRP A 64 -4.95 -1.18 6.30
CA TRP A 64 -4.87 -1.73 4.95
C TRP A 64 -5.78 -2.94 4.82
N HIS A 65 -6.52 -3.03 3.72
CA HIS A 65 -7.48 -4.08 3.42
C HIS A 65 -7.16 -4.71 2.06
N TYR A 66 -6.78 -5.97 2.04
CA TYR A 66 -6.67 -6.72 0.77
C TYR A 66 -8.06 -6.99 0.21
N HIS A 67 -8.24 -6.75 -1.08
CA HIS A 67 -9.51 -7.02 -1.78
C HIS A 67 -9.35 -8.12 -2.83
N LEU A 68 -8.50 -7.93 -3.83
CA LEU A 68 -8.37 -8.83 -4.98
C LEU A 68 -6.95 -8.81 -5.56
N GLY A 69 -6.63 -9.83 -6.35
CA GLY A 69 -5.39 -9.90 -7.12
C GLY A 69 -4.28 -10.69 -6.44
N ASP A 70 -3.04 -10.33 -6.75
CA ASP A 70 -1.86 -10.96 -6.15
C ASP A 70 -1.60 -10.46 -4.73
N PRO A 71 -0.86 -11.23 -3.91
CA PRO A 71 -0.46 -10.74 -2.59
C PRO A 71 0.41 -9.47 -2.67
N LEU A 72 0.25 -8.60 -1.70
CA LEU A 72 0.99 -7.36 -1.53
C LEU A 72 1.99 -7.50 -0.38
N ARG A 73 3.28 -7.29 -0.67
CA ARG A 73 4.34 -7.28 0.35
C ARG A 73 4.53 -5.86 0.86
N MET A 74 4.47 -5.68 2.16
CA MET A 74 4.65 -4.39 2.82
C MET A 74 5.84 -4.44 3.78
N LEU A 75 6.75 -3.48 3.66
CA LEU A 75 7.83 -3.20 4.61
C LEU A 75 7.34 -2.19 5.64
N LEU A 76 7.55 -2.49 6.91
CA LEU A 76 7.23 -1.63 8.04
C LEU A 76 8.50 -1.36 8.85
N LEU A 77 8.77 -0.07 9.12
CA LEU A 77 9.90 0.40 9.91
C LEU A 77 9.35 1.22 11.07
N ALA A 78 9.41 0.65 12.27
CA ALA A 78 8.83 1.25 13.47
C ALA A 78 9.74 2.31 14.10
N PRO A 79 9.20 3.31 14.80
CA PRO A 79 9.98 4.38 15.44
C PRO A 79 11.00 3.89 16.48
N ASP A 80 10.82 2.71 17.05
CA ASP A 80 11.72 2.09 18.02
C ASP A 80 12.94 1.41 17.38
N GLY A 81 13.09 1.51 16.04
CA GLY A 81 14.16 0.87 15.28
C GLY A 81 13.86 -0.56 14.84
N SER A 82 12.75 -1.14 15.27
CA SER A 82 12.34 -2.46 14.81
C SER A 82 11.76 -2.42 13.39
N SER A 83 11.85 -3.53 12.68
CA SER A 83 11.30 -3.65 11.33
C SER A 83 10.60 -4.98 11.14
N ARG A 84 9.63 -5.00 10.25
CA ARG A 84 8.99 -6.25 9.82
C ARG A 84 8.51 -6.17 8.38
N VAL A 85 8.32 -7.34 7.79
CA VAL A 85 7.64 -7.50 6.53
C VAL A 85 6.34 -8.22 6.80
N VAL A 86 5.25 -7.71 6.25
CA VAL A 86 3.95 -8.36 6.25
C VAL A 86 3.48 -8.59 4.82
N VAL A 87 2.63 -9.58 4.61
CA VAL A 87 2.02 -9.86 3.32
C VAL A 87 0.51 -9.77 3.48
N LEU A 88 -0.10 -8.86 2.71
CA LEU A 88 -1.55 -8.85 2.57
C LEU A 88 -1.94 -9.77 1.41
N GLY A 89 -2.97 -10.58 1.63
CA GLY A 89 -3.39 -11.54 0.61
C GLY A 89 -4.44 -12.50 1.14
N PRO A 90 -4.92 -13.43 0.28
CA PRO A 90 -6.04 -14.29 0.60
C PRO A 90 -5.67 -15.53 1.43
N ASP A 91 -4.38 -15.92 1.45
CA ASP A 91 -3.96 -17.15 2.13
C ASP A 91 -3.64 -16.91 3.61
N VAL A 92 -4.70 -16.71 4.39
CA VAL A 92 -4.60 -16.41 5.82
C VAL A 92 -3.98 -17.55 6.63
N LEU A 93 -4.14 -18.80 6.18
CA LEU A 93 -3.58 -19.97 6.87
C LEU A 93 -2.08 -20.10 6.62
N ALA A 94 -1.55 -19.50 5.54
CA ALA A 94 -0.11 -19.38 5.27
C ALA A 94 0.49 -18.09 5.88
N GLY A 95 -0.25 -17.37 6.73
CA GLY A 95 0.25 -16.20 7.44
C GLY A 95 0.07 -14.88 6.69
N GLN A 96 -0.69 -14.86 5.59
CA GLN A 96 -1.08 -13.61 4.95
C GLN A 96 -2.23 -12.94 5.72
N HIS A 97 -2.39 -11.64 5.54
CA HIS A 97 -3.39 -10.83 6.21
C HIS A 97 -4.39 -10.25 5.21
N VAL A 98 -5.69 -10.42 5.44
CA VAL A 98 -6.72 -9.70 4.67
C VAL A 98 -6.88 -8.25 5.13
N GLN A 99 -6.44 -7.97 6.36
CA GLN A 99 -6.44 -6.65 6.96
C GLN A 99 -5.22 -6.51 7.87
N TYR A 100 -4.59 -5.33 7.85
CA TYR A 100 -3.45 -5.03 8.71
C TYR A 100 -3.46 -3.58 9.17
N VAL A 101 -3.23 -3.36 10.47
CA VAL A 101 -3.12 -2.00 11.04
C VAL A 101 -1.66 -1.59 11.06
N VAL A 102 -1.33 -0.50 10.39
CA VAL A 102 -0.03 0.16 10.48
C VAL A 102 -0.13 1.26 11.52
N PRO A 103 0.62 1.16 12.65
CA PRO A 103 0.54 2.17 13.71
C PRO A 103 1.08 3.52 13.25
N ALA A 104 0.54 4.58 13.82
CA ALA A 104 0.98 5.96 13.62
C ALA A 104 2.51 6.10 13.71
N GLY A 105 3.11 6.87 12.82
CA GLY A 105 4.54 7.14 12.79
C GLY A 105 5.42 6.01 12.28
N THR A 106 4.85 4.86 11.90
CA THR A 106 5.57 3.76 11.25
C THR A 106 5.77 4.08 9.77
N TRP A 107 7.02 3.99 9.29
CA TRP A 107 7.28 4.02 7.85
C TRP A 107 6.75 2.76 7.19
N MET A 108 6.03 2.92 6.10
CA MET A 108 5.47 1.82 5.31
C MET A 108 5.73 2.05 3.83
N GLY A 109 5.94 0.96 3.13
CA GLY A 109 6.03 0.94 1.67
C GLY A 109 5.67 -0.44 1.17
N ALA A 110 5.05 -0.53 0.00
CA ALA A 110 4.47 -1.78 -0.47
C ALA A 110 4.67 -2.01 -1.97
N ARG A 111 4.74 -3.27 -2.36
CA ARG A 111 4.80 -3.70 -3.76
C ARG A 111 4.05 -5.01 -3.96
N VAL A 112 3.54 -5.21 -5.15
CA VAL A 112 2.91 -6.46 -5.55
C VAL A 112 3.97 -7.57 -5.58
N LEU A 113 3.67 -8.72 -4.98
CA LEU A 113 4.46 -9.94 -5.15
C LEU A 113 4.11 -10.52 -6.51
N GLY A 114 4.97 -10.25 -7.52
CA GLY A 114 4.73 -10.73 -8.88
C GLY A 114 4.69 -12.26 -8.97
N GLY A 115 3.71 -12.77 -9.73
CA GLY A 115 3.71 -14.04 -10.42
C GLY A 115 4.27 -15.31 -9.76
N GLY A 116 3.99 -15.53 -8.50
CA GLY A 116 3.97 -16.89 -7.98
C GLY A 116 2.61 -17.49 -8.31
N SER A 117 2.61 -18.65 -8.96
CA SER A 117 1.46 -19.48 -9.28
C SER A 117 0.65 -19.86 -8.03
N GLY A 118 -0.02 -18.90 -7.44
CA GLY A 118 -0.90 -18.97 -6.29
C GLY A 118 -2.32 -18.60 -6.67
N GLY A 119 -3.04 -19.58 -7.18
CA GLY A 119 -4.43 -19.85 -6.98
C GLY A 119 -5.46 -18.72 -6.96
N GLY A 120 -5.54 -17.89 -7.99
CA GLY A 120 -6.80 -17.25 -8.35
C GLY A 120 -7.47 -18.13 -9.39
N SER A 121 -8.46 -18.94 -9.01
CA SER A 121 -9.25 -19.76 -9.92
C SER A 121 -10.06 -18.86 -10.85
N GLY A 122 -9.61 -18.74 -12.12
CA GLY A 122 -10.44 -18.14 -13.16
C GLY A 122 -9.72 -17.39 -14.26
N GLY A 123 -8.66 -17.98 -14.85
CA GLY A 123 -8.10 -17.48 -16.09
C GLY A 123 -7.26 -18.55 -16.75
N ASP A 124 -7.66 -19.00 -17.93
CA ASP A 124 -6.83 -19.79 -18.82
C ASP A 124 -5.52 -19.02 -19.08
N GLY A 125 -4.40 -19.72 -18.96
CA GLY A 125 -3.06 -19.17 -19.02
C GLY A 125 -2.62 -18.52 -20.35
N SER A 126 -3.41 -17.61 -20.91
CA SER A 126 -3.18 -16.96 -22.21
C SER A 126 -3.16 -15.43 -22.19
N GLY A 127 -2.95 -14.80 -21.03
CA GLY A 127 -2.80 -13.36 -20.93
C GLY A 127 -1.50 -12.97 -20.25
N GLY A 128 -0.52 -12.44 -20.99
CA GLY A 128 0.72 -11.86 -20.47
C GLY A 128 0.51 -10.53 -19.74
N GLY A 129 -0.50 -10.43 -18.89
CA GLY A 129 -0.73 -9.29 -18.02
C GLY A 129 0.08 -9.45 -16.74
N GLY A 130 0.86 -8.42 -16.38
CA GLY A 130 1.57 -8.34 -15.10
C GLY A 130 0.64 -8.51 -13.90
N GLY A 131 1.19 -8.89 -12.74
CA GLY A 131 0.46 -9.02 -11.48
C GLY A 131 -0.08 -7.68 -11.00
N TRP A 132 -1.14 -7.71 -10.19
CA TRP A 132 -1.74 -6.51 -9.61
C TRP A 132 -2.45 -6.83 -8.30
N THR A 133 -2.57 -5.81 -7.45
CA THR A 133 -3.34 -5.91 -6.21
C THR A 133 -4.32 -4.75 -6.11
N LEU A 134 -5.60 -5.06 -5.94
CA LEU A 134 -6.62 -4.11 -5.50
C LEU A 134 -6.72 -4.18 -3.98
N PHE A 135 -6.58 -3.06 -3.33
CA PHE A 135 -6.63 -2.95 -1.88
C PHE A 135 -7.34 -1.65 -1.46
N GLY A 136 -7.55 -1.45 -0.20
CA GLY A 136 -8.09 -0.22 0.34
C GLY A 136 -7.34 0.20 1.59
N CYS A 137 -7.42 1.50 1.91
CA CYS A 137 -6.94 2.03 3.16
C CYS A 137 -8.02 2.84 3.85
N THR A 138 -8.08 2.73 5.18
CA THR A 138 -8.96 3.55 6.02
C THR A 138 -8.17 4.18 7.15
N MET A 139 -8.54 5.41 7.50
CA MET A 139 -7.99 6.15 8.63
C MET A 139 -9.09 6.83 9.44
N ALA A 140 -8.90 6.88 10.76
CA ALA A 140 -9.69 7.69 11.69
C ALA A 140 -8.76 8.21 12.80
N PRO A 141 -8.47 9.52 12.88
CA PRO A 141 -8.91 10.61 11.99
C PRO A 141 -8.47 10.42 10.54
N GLY A 142 -9.24 11.00 9.61
CA GLY A 142 -9.03 10.84 8.18
C GLY A 142 -7.71 11.40 7.66
N PHE A 143 -7.32 10.92 6.49
CA PHE A 143 -6.10 11.34 5.79
C PHE A 143 -6.17 12.80 5.36
N THR A 144 -5.03 13.49 5.48
CA THR A 144 -4.75 14.78 4.82
C THR A 144 -3.31 14.77 4.28
N PHE A 145 -3.07 15.43 3.15
CA PHE A 145 -1.72 15.53 2.58
C PHE A 145 -0.73 16.29 3.47
N GLU A 146 -1.21 17.17 4.36
CA GLU A 146 -0.37 17.86 5.36
C GLU A 146 0.27 16.89 6.35
N GLY A 147 -0.40 15.77 6.62
CA GLY A 147 0.12 14.71 7.49
C GLY A 147 1.01 13.69 6.79
N TYR A 148 1.09 13.72 5.46
CA TYR A 148 1.90 12.79 4.70
C TYR A 148 3.39 13.18 4.73
N GLU A 149 4.23 12.24 5.13
CA GLU A 149 5.69 12.39 5.10
C GLU A 149 6.29 11.34 4.17
N HIS A 150 7.06 11.81 3.18
CA HIS A 150 7.73 10.94 2.22
C HIS A 150 9.08 10.47 2.77
N GLY A 151 9.39 9.17 2.61
CA GLY A 151 10.62 8.58 3.11
C GLY A 151 11.79 8.76 2.14
N ASP A 152 12.91 9.27 2.64
CA ASP A 152 14.18 9.29 1.92
C ASP A 152 14.97 8.01 2.22
N ALA A 153 15.31 7.24 1.18
CA ALA A 153 16.05 6.00 1.34
C ALA A 153 17.45 6.22 1.92
N ALA A 154 18.12 7.35 1.60
CA ALA A 154 19.44 7.66 2.12
C ALA A 154 19.42 7.98 3.61
N GLU A 155 18.32 8.54 4.11
CA GLU A 155 18.13 8.81 5.53
C GLU A 155 17.66 7.55 6.30
N LEU A 156 16.82 6.74 5.70
CA LEU A 156 16.23 5.59 6.38
C LEU A 156 17.15 4.36 6.42
N ALA A 157 17.92 4.08 5.37
CA ALA A 157 18.78 2.91 5.32
C ALA A 157 19.81 2.82 6.48
N PRO A 158 20.46 3.91 6.92
CA PRO A 158 21.34 3.88 8.09
C PRO A 158 20.63 3.58 9.41
N LEU A 159 19.32 3.93 9.53
CA LEU A 159 18.51 3.69 10.74
C LEU A 159 18.01 2.26 10.82
N TYR A 160 17.87 1.58 9.68
CA TYR A 160 17.39 0.20 9.58
C TYR A 160 18.33 -0.62 8.67
N PRO A 161 19.59 -0.87 9.08
CA PRO A 161 20.62 -1.44 8.21
C PRO A 161 20.27 -2.83 7.67
N ASP A 162 19.53 -3.63 8.44
CA ASP A 162 19.05 -4.97 8.02
C ASP A 162 18.00 -4.91 6.90
N ARG A 163 17.49 -3.71 6.57
CA ARG A 163 16.48 -3.45 5.55
C ARG A 163 16.95 -2.52 4.43
N ALA A 164 18.24 -2.23 4.39
CA ALA A 164 18.80 -1.27 3.44
C ALA A 164 18.45 -1.58 1.98
N VAL A 165 18.40 -2.85 1.59
CA VAL A 165 18.04 -3.28 0.23
C VAL A 165 16.58 -2.95 -0.06
N GLU A 166 15.65 -3.39 0.81
CA GLU A 166 14.21 -3.13 0.62
C GLU A 166 13.89 -1.63 0.69
N ILE A 167 14.59 -0.88 1.54
CA ILE A 167 14.46 0.58 1.61
C ILE A 167 14.88 1.21 0.29
N GLY A 168 15.99 0.75 -0.30
CA GLY A 168 16.44 1.21 -1.62
C GLY A 168 15.45 0.89 -2.75
N GLU A 169 14.75 -0.24 -2.68
CA GLU A 169 13.72 -0.64 -3.66
C GLU A 169 12.41 0.15 -3.55
N LEU A 170 12.07 0.63 -2.35
CA LEU A 170 10.82 1.34 -2.05
C LEU A 170 11.02 2.85 -1.85
N GLY A 171 12.26 3.34 -1.84
CA GLY A 171 12.57 4.76 -1.82
C GLY A 171 12.39 5.39 -3.21
N ARG A 172 11.79 6.57 -3.24
CA ARG A 172 11.80 7.46 -4.42
C ARG A 172 12.58 8.72 -4.07
N ALA A 173 13.35 9.21 -5.02
CA ALA A 173 13.98 10.52 -4.92
C ALA A 173 12.95 11.64 -5.14
#